data_e56882f67517457d23031c060c7e56c9
#
_entry.id   e56882f67517457d23031c060c7e56c9
#
_cell.length_a   1.000
_cell.length_b   1.000
_cell.length_c   1.000
_cell.angle_alpha   90.00
_cell.angle_beta   90.00
_cell.angle_gamma   90.00
#
_symmetry.space_group_name_H-M   'P 1'
#
loop_
_entity.id
_entity.type
_entity.pdbx_description
1 polymer ?
#
loop_
_entity_poly.entity_id
_entity_poly.type
_entity_poly.pdbx_seq_one_letter_code
_entity_poly.pdbx_strand_id
1 'polypeptide(L)'
;MNEMLNRLGMNAKAAETEMRNLSTNKKNEVLLAVADRLVRDAQTLISANALDVEAGKRNHMPEGLIDRLMLTKSRIEGMAEGLRQVAALDDPVGEVLGMKKRPNGLLIGQKRVPLVVIGIIYEARPNVTADAFALCFKTGNVVILKGGSDAIHSNEAIVNCIRETLKEYDVEENAIQLISDTSRETAAEFMKMNQYVDVLIPRGGRGLIKAVVEQSTIPVIETGTGNCHIYVDETADLQMAADIIMNAKTQRVGVCNACESVLVHKDVKDALLPVLAKRLQEKHVEIRADQAAYELIPGAVHATEEDWGKEYLDYILSVKVVSSVEEAIAHINKYNTKHSEAIITNNYEHSQKFLEEVDAAAVYVNASTRFTDGFEFGFGAEIGISTQKLHARGPMGLLALTTTKYIIYGNGQVRP
;
A
#
# COMPACT_ATOMS: atom_id res chain seq x y z
N MET A 1 5.66 -29.70 -3.02
CA MET A 1 6.21 -28.40 -3.47
C MET A 1 6.88 -28.61 -4.82
N ASN A 2 6.56 -27.78 -5.79
CA ASN A 2 7.13 -27.78 -7.13
C ASN A 2 8.66 -27.57 -7.08
N GLU A 3 9.43 -28.26 -7.92
CA GLU A 3 10.89 -28.18 -7.96
C GLU A 3 11.39 -26.75 -8.25
N MET A 4 10.70 -26.00 -9.11
CA MET A 4 10.99 -24.58 -9.39
C MET A 4 10.89 -23.75 -8.11
N LEU A 5 9.79 -23.86 -7.37
CA LEU A 5 9.59 -23.11 -6.12
C LEU A 5 10.63 -23.48 -5.06
N ASN A 6 10.96 -24.75 -4.96
CA ASN A 6 12.00 -25.20 -4.02
C ASN A 6 13.36 -24.56 -4.36
N ARG A 7 13.74 -24.53 -5.65
CA ARG A 7 14.98 -23.88 -6.11
C ARG A 7 14.98 -22.38 -5.82
N LEU A 8 13.87 -21.67 -6.10
CA LEU A 8 13.74 -20.25 -5.79
C LEU A 8 13.89 -19.98 -4.27
N GLY A 9 13.28 -20.82 -3.45
CA GLY A 9 13.39 -20.72 -1.99
C GLY A 9 14.82 -20.93 -1.49
N MET A 10 15.53 -21.95 -2.01
CA MET A 10 16.94 -22.19 -1.67
C MET A 10 17.84 -21.03 -2.11
N ASN A 11 17.64 -20.49 -3.32
CA ASN A 11 18.39 -19.35 -3.81
C ASN A 11 18.16 -18.10 -2.94
N ALA A 12 16.90 -17.85 -2.51
CA ALA A 12 16.58 -16.75 -1.62
C ALA A 12 17.30 -16.87 -0.26
N LYS A 13 17.32 -18.08 0.32
CA LYS A 13 18.05 -18.32 1.58
C LYS A 13 19.56 -18.20 1.41
N ALA A 14 20.12 -18.56 0.27
CA ALA A 14 21.55 -18.37 -0.01
C ALA A 14 21.94 -16.88 -0.11
N ALA A 15 21.08 -16.05 -0.74
CA ALA A 15 21.30 -14.61 -0.87
C ALA A 15 21.15 -13.82 0.44
N GLU A 16 20.43 -14.36 1.43
CA GLU A 16 20.08 -13.71 2.70
C GLU A 16 21.28 -13.07 3.41
N THR A 17 22.37 -13.81 3.54
CA THR A 17 23.54 -13.37 4.32
C THR A 17 24.23 -12.19 3.69
N GLU A 18 24.35 -12.16 2.37
CA GLU A 18 24.93 -11.03 1.65
C GLU A 18 24.05 -9.80 1.77
N MET A 19 22.74 -9.94 1.49
CA MET A 19 21.80 -8.81 1.56
C MET A 19 21.79 -8.14 2.93
N ARG A 20 21.81 -8.93 4.00
CA ARG A 20 21.85 -8.43 5.38
C ARG A 20 23.11 -7.62 5.70
N ASN A 21 24.23 -7.93 5.05
CA ASN A 21 25.55 -7.36 5.34
C ASN A 21 25.95 -6.24 4.37
N LEU A 22 25.18 -5.96 3.31
CA LEU A 22 25.44 -4.85 2.41
C LEU A 22 25.45 -3.51 3.16
N SER A 23 26.48 -2.70 2.89
CA SER A 23 26.54 -1.34 3.43
C SER A 23 25.46 -0.46 2.78
N THR A 24 25.00 0.57 3.50
CA THR A 24 24.07 1.57 2.98
C THR A 24 24.58 2.21 1.68
N ASN A 25 25.87 2.50 1.59
CA ASN A 25 26.47 3.07 0.38
C ASN A 25 26.34 2.12 -0.80
N LYS A 26 26.62 0.81 -0.60
CA LYS A 26 26.48 -0.19 -1.67
C LYS A 26 25.03 -0.34 -2.13
N LYS A 27 24.08 -0.37 -1.19
CA LYS A 27 22.65 -0.41 -1.51
C LYS A 27 22.23 0.81 -2.34
N ASN A 28 22.68 2.02 -1.94
CA ASN A 28 22.35 3.24 -2.65
C ASN A 28 22.97 3.26 -4.06
N GLU A 29 24.24 2.88 -4.19
CA GLU A 29 24.92 2.75 -5.48
C GLU A 29 24.15 1.86 -6.45
N VAL A 30 23.75 0.67 -6.00
CA VAL A 30 23.00 -0.30 -6.82
C VAL A 30 21.62 0.24 -7.20
N LEU A 31 20.87 0.83 -6.25
CA LEU A 31 19.55 1.41 -6.54
C LEU A 31 19.61 2.51 -7.59
N LEU A 32 20.61 3.38 -7.52
CA LEU A 32 20.84 4.44 -8.52
C LEU A 32 21.20 3.84 -9.88
N ALA A 33 22.07 2.82 -9.91
CA ALA A 33 22.42 2.12 -11.14
C ALA A 33 21.23 1.40 -11.80
N VAL A 34 20.36 0.77 -10.99
CA VAL A 34 19.10 0.17 -11.48
C VAL A 34 18.19 1.25 -12.06
N ALA A 35 18.03 2.39 -11.38
CA ALA A 35 17.23 3.50 -11.87
C ALA A 35 17.71 3.99 -13.25
N ASP A 36 19.02 4.17 -13.40
CA ASP A 36 19.63 4.63 -14.66
C ASP A 36 19.49 3.56 -15.76
N ARG A 37 19.60 2.27 -15.40
CA ARG A 37 19.42 1.18 -16.35
C ARG A 37 17.97 1.06 -16.84
N LEU A 38 16.98 1.22 -15.97
CA LEU A 38 15.56 1.22 -16.37
C LEU A 38 15.27 2.30 -17.43
N VAL A 39 15.84 3.50 -17.26
CA VAL A 39 15.68 4.59 -18.23
C VAL A 39 16.44 4.29 -19.53
N ARG A 40 17.66 3.78 -19.45
CA ARG A 40 18.48 3.41 -20.63
C ARG A 40 17.81 2.33 -21.46
N ASP A 41 17.28 1.30 -20.80
CA ASP A 41 16.69 0.12 -21.44
C ASP A 41 15.17 0.27 -21.65
N ALA A 42 14.62 1.50 -21.52
CA ALA A 42 13.19 1.78 -21.57
C ALA A 42 12.49 1.22 -22.82
N GLN A 43 13.15 1.25 -23.99
CA GLN A 43 12.56 0.71 -25.22
C GLN A 43 12.36 -0.80 -25.15
N THR A 44 13.28 -1.54 -24.55
CA THR A 44 13.18 -2.98 -24.31
C THR A 44 12.01 -3.30 -23.38
N LEU A 45 11.88 -2.53 -22.30
CA LEU A 45 10.77 -2.68 -21.35
C LEU A 45 9.41 -2.39 -22.00
N ILE A 46 9.31 -1.32 -22.80
CA ILE A 46 8.09 -0.98 -23.54
C ILE A 46 7.74 -2.08 -24.57
N SER A 47 8.74 -2.65 -25.24
CA SER A 47 8.50 -3.73 -26.19
C SER A 47 7.97 -5.01 -25.54
N ALA A 48 8.50 -5.37 -24.36
CA ALA A 48 7.97 -6.47 -23.56
C ALA A 48 6.56 -6.18 -23.05
N ASN A 49 6.32 -4.94 -22.57
CA ASN A 49 5.00 -4.52 -22.12
C ASN A 49 3.94 -4.52 -23.22
N ALA A 50 4.32 -4.24 -24.47
CA ALA A 50 3.40 -4.30 -25.59
C ALA A 50 2.75 -5.67 -25.76
N LEU A 51 3.49 -6.77 -25.47
CA LEU A 51 2.95 -8.13 -25.50
C LEU A 51 1.83 -8.33 -24.48
N ASP A 52 2.03 -7.82 -23.25
CA ASP A 52 1.03 -7.90 -22.19
C ASP A 52 -0.21 -7.04 -22.52
N VAL A 53 0.00 -5.82 -23.02
CA VAL A 53 -1.08 -4.92 -23.41
C VAL A 53 -1.92 -5.49 -24.56
N GLU A 54 -1.28 -6.08 -25.57
CA GLU A 54 -1.97 -6.74 -26.67
C GLU A 54 -2.76 -7.97 -26.21
N ALA A 55 -2.17 -8.78 -25.31
CA ALA A 55 -2.87 -9.90 -24.70
C ALA A 55 -4.08 -9.42 -23.87
N GLY A 56 -3.92 -8.37 -23.07
CA GLY A 56 -5.02 -7.77 -22.31
C GLY A 56 -6.16 -7.28 -23.20
N LYS A 57 -5.85 -6.60 -24.29
CA LYS A 57 -6.86 -6.15 -25.28
C LYS A 57 -7.59 -7.32 -25.93
N ARG A 58 -6.88 -8.36 -26.35
CA ARG A 58 -7.48 -9.58 -26.92
C ARG A 58 -8.42 -10.27 -25.92
N ASN A 59 -8.11 -10.23 -24.64
CA ASN A 59 -8.89 -10.81 -23.57
C ASN A 59 -9.99 -9.87 -23.03
N HIS A 60 -10.28 -8.77 -23.74
CA HIS A 60 -11.31 -7.79 -23.36
C HIS A 60 -11.12 -7.20 -21.97
N MET A 61 -9.85 -7.00 -21.55
CA MET A 61 -9.54 -6.34 -20.29
C MET A 61 -10.13 -4.90 -20.28
N PRO A 62 -10.76 -4.46 -19.17
CA PRO A 62 -11.27 -3.09 -19.05
C PRO A 62 -10.18 -2.04 -19.28
N GLU A 63 -10.55 -0.92 -19.92
CA GLU A 63 -9.61 0.16 -20.30
C GLU A 63 -8.81 0.68 -19.10
N GLY A 64 -9.42 0.82 -17.93
CA GLY A 64 -8.75 1.24 -16.71
C GLY A 64 -7.67 0.26 -16.21
N LEU A 65 -7.83 -1.05 -16.50
CA LEU A 65 -6.80 -2.06 -16.21
C LEU A 65 -5.70 -2.07 -17.28
N ILE A 66 -6.06 -1.85 -18.56
CA ILE A 66 -5.08 -1.65 -19.64
C ILE A 66 -4.20 -0.42 -19.34
N ASP A 67 -4.81 0.69 -18.92
CA ASP A 67 -4.03 1.88 -18.52
C ASP A 67 -3.06 1.57 -17.37
N ARG A 68 -3.48 0.83 -16.35
CA ARG A 68 -2.60 0.42 -15.24
C ARG A 68 -1.45 -0.49 -15.68
N LEU A 69 -1.69 -1.34 -16.67
CA LEU A 69 -0.73 -2.28 -17.22
C LEU A 69 0.33 -1.59 -18.09
N MET A 70 -0.06 -0.52 -18.78
CA MET A 70 0.75 0.15 -19.81
C MET A 70 2.01 0.78 -19.20
N LEU A 71 3.18 0.48 -19.78
CA LEU A 71 4.43 1.19 -19.55
C LEU A 71 4.69 2.18 -20.68
N THR A 72 4.87 3.44 -20.31
CA THR A 72 5.35 4.50 -21.20
C THR A 72 6.73 4.96 -20.72
N LYS A 73 7.45 5.70 -21.55
CA LYS A 73 8.72 6.29 -21.16
C LYS A 73 8.60 7.10 -19.87
N SER A 74 7.57 7.93 -19.74
CA SER A 74 7.31 8.71 -18.53
C SER A 74 7.03 7.84 -17.29
N ARG A 75 6.31 6.72 -17.45
CA ARG A 75 6.05 5.78 -16.34
C ARG A 75 7.33 5.05 -15.89
N ILE A 76 8.22 4.71 -16.85
CA ILE A 76 9.53 4.13 -16.55
C ILE A 76 10.43 5.16 -15.84
N GLU A 77 10.43 6.40 -16.30
CA GLU A 77 11.11 7.50 -15.62
C GLU A 77 10.58 7.71 -14.19
N GLY A 78 9.25 7.58 -13.99
CA GLY A 78 8.63 7.60 -12.66
C GLY A 78 9.08 6.44 -11.77
N MET A 79 9.22 5.21 -12.32
CA MET A 79 9.78 4.07 -11.59
C MET A 79 11.24 4.34 -11.19
N ALA A 80 12.06 4.84 -12.10
CA ALA A 80 13.46 5.18 -11.84
C ALA A 80 13.57 6.26 -10.76
N GLU A 81 12.71 7.26 -10.79
CA GLU A 81 12.67 8.31 -9.76
C GLU A 81 12.29 7.73 -8.40
N GLY A 82 11.34 6.78 -8.34
CA GLY A 82 11.01 6.05 -7.11
C GLY A 82 12.23 5.33 -6.50
N LEU A 83 13.06 4.68 -7.32
CA LEU A 83 14.30 4.06 -6.86
C LEU A 83 15.29 5.08 -6.32
N ARG A 84 15.45 6.24 -6.98
CA ARG A 84 16.33 7.32 -6.52
C ARG A 84 15.88 7.88 -5.17
N GLN A 85 14.59 8.05 -5.00
CA GLN A 85 14.01 8.51 -3.73
C GLN A 85 14.26 7.50 -2.60
N VAL A 86 14.05 6.20 -2.85
CA VAL A 86 14.37 5.15 -1.88
C VAL A 86 15.86 5.12 -1.55
N ALA A 87 16.75 5.32 -2.53
CA ALA A 87 18.18 5.41 -2.30
C ALA A 87 18.54 6.58 -1.37
N ALA A 88 17.83 7.72 -1.47
CA ALA A 88 18.06 8.90 -0.66
C ALA A 88 17.53 8.80 0.78
N LEU A 89 16.64 7.85 1.08
CA LEU A 89 16.13 7.64 2.43
C LEU A 89 17.20 7.06 3.35
N ASP A 90 17.07 7.35 4.64
CA ASP A 90 17.88 6.73 5.68
C ASP A 90 17.68 5.21 5.71
N ASP A 91 18.74 4.45 5.84
CA ASP A 91 18.70 2.99 5.99
C ASP A 91 18.36 2.64 7.44
N PRO A 92 17.20 2.02 7.69
CA PRO A 92 16.81 1.70 9.06
C PRO A 92 17.56 0.48 9.65
N VAL A 93 18.24 -0.30 8.79
CA VAL A 93 18.92 -1.53 9.23
C VAL A 93 20.16 -1.20 10.06
N GLY A 94 20.21 -1.75 11.25
CA GLY A 94 21.31 -1.51 12.17
C GLY A 94 21.04 -0.44 13.24
N GLU A 95 19.95 0.33 13.10
CA GLU A 95 19.51 1.28 14.12
C GLU A 95 19.34 0.61 15.48
N VAL A 96 19.91 1.21 16.53
CA VAL A 96 19.72 0.78 17.91
C VAL A 96 18.67 1.68 18.56
N LEU A 97 17.48 1.12 18.81
CA LEU A 97 16.33 1.87 19.33
C LEU A 97 16.49 2.29 20.80
N GLY A 98 17.38 1.65 21.53
CA GLY A 98 17.70 1.99 22.89
C GLY A 98 18.51 0.89 23.57
N MET A 99 19.29 1.28 24.61
CA MET A 99 20.06 0.35 25.45
C MET A 99 19.87 0.69 26.93
N LYS A 100 19.65 -0.33 27.76
CA LYS A 100 19.44 -0.19 29.21
C LYS A 100 20.30 -1.18 29.98
N LYS A 101 21.01 -0.68 31.00
CA LYS A 101 21.71 -1.51 31.95
C LYS A 101 20.70 -2.09 32.95
N ARG A 102 20.77 -3.40 33.16
CA ARG A 102 19.93 -4.11 34.13
C ARG A 102 20.61 -4.21 35.52
N PRO A 103 19.86 -4.43 36.59
CA PRO A 103 20.43 -4.56 37.93
C PRO A 103 21.51 -5.65 38.04
N ASN A 104 21.40 -6.74 37.25
CA ASN A 104 22.40 -7.81 37.20
C ASN A 104 23.64 -7.47 36.34
N GLY A 105 23.74 -6.25 35.83
CA GLY A 105 24.87 -5.80 35.04
C GLY A 105 24.78 -6.02 33.52
N LEU A 106 23.81 -6.78 33.04
CA LEU A 106 23.58 -6.92 31.58
C LEU A 106 23.19 -5.59 30.94
N LEU A 107 23.79 -5.29 29.78
CA LEU A 107 23.39 -4.17 28.92
C LEU A 107 22.54 -4.72 27.78
N ILE A 108 21.23 -4.40 27.78
CA ILE A 108 20.25 -4.93 26.82
C ILE A 108 19.76 -3.82 25.93
N GLY A 109 19.82 -4.03 24.61
CA GLY A 109 19.29 -3.11 23.60
C GLY A 109 18.47 -3.81 22.54
N GLN A 110 17.72 -3.04 21.79
CA GLN A 110 17.02 -3.49 20.57
C GLN A 110 17.70 -2.92 19.34
N LYS A 111 17.98 -3.77 18.36
CA LYS A 111 18.57 -3.40 17.07
C LYS A 111 17.62 -3.79 15.94
N ARG A 112 17.39 -2.89 15.01
CA ARG A 112 16.58 -3.11 13.81
C ARG A 112 17.31 -4.01 12.81
N VAL A 113 16.59 -4.98 12.25
CA VAL A 113 17.11 -5.96 11.30
C VAL A 113 16.08 -6.22 10.18
N PRO A 114 16.49 -6.74 9.00
CA PRO A 114 15.57 -7.17 7.95
C PRO A 114 14.54 -8.18 8.43
N LEU A 115 13.39 -8.26 7.75
CA LEU A 115 12.44 -9.39 7.84
C LEU A 115 13.01 -10.67 7.21
N VAL A 116 13.85 -10.54 6.24
CA VAL A 116 14.74 -11.45 5.53
C VAL A 116 14.22 -11.85 4.15
N VAL A 117 13.29 -12.79 3.99
CA VAL A 117 12.73 -13.17 2.69
C VAL A 117 11.27 -12.76 2.63
N ILE A 118 10.98 -11.84 1.72
CA ILE A 118 9.64 -11.28 1.53
C ILE A 118 9.05 -11.83 0.24
N GLY A 119 7.89 -12.46 0.32
CA GLY A 119 7.08 -12.85 -0.81
C GLY A 119 6.07 -11.75 -1.15
N ILE A 120 5.92 -11.40 -2.42
CA ILE A 120 4.92 -10.43 -2.87
C ILE A 120 4.08 -11.04 -3.97
N ILE A 121 2.75 -11.09 -3.75
CA ILE A 121 1.77 -11.55 -4.75
C ILE A 121 0.99 -10.34 -5.25
N TYR A 122 1.04 -10.06 -6.57
CA TYR A 122 0.46 -8.83 -7.11
C TYR A 122 -0.19 -9.02 -8.48
N GLU A 123 -1.11 -8.12 -8.82
CA GLU A 123 -1.87 -8.11 -10.07
C GLU A 123 -1.39 -6.96 -10.97
N ALA A 124 -1.62 -7.07 -12.26
CA ALA A 124 -1.53 -6.10 -13.38
C ALA A 124 -0.91 -4.71 -13.09
N ARG A 125 0.27 -4.66 -12.44
CA ARG A 125 0.98 -3.41 -12.09
C ARG A 125 2.49 -3.61 -12.22
N PRO A 126 3.07 -3.48 -13.42
CA PRO A 126 4.51 -3.70 -13.64
C PRO A 126 5.42 -2.86 -12.74
N ASN A 127 5.01 -1.63 -12.39
CA ASN A 127 5.77 -0.77 -11.49
C ASN A 127 6.01 -1.38 -10.11
N VAL A 128 5.08 -2.22 -9.62
CA VAL A 128 5.24 -2.90 -8.31
C VAL A 128 6.51 -3.74 -8.26
N THR A 129 6.95 -4.29 -9.39
CA THR A 129 8.20 -5.08 -9.49
C THR A 129 9.42 -4.25 -9.07
N ALA A 130 9.52 -3.01 -9.58
CA ALA A 130 10.63 -2.11 -9.26
C ALA A 130 10.51 -1.53 -7.84
N ASP A 131 9.30 -1.11 -7.43
CA ASP A 131 9.04 -0.56 -6.11
C ASP A 131 9.32 -1.59 -5.01
N ALA A 132 8.86 -2.83 -5.21
CA ALA A 132 9.09 -3.94 -4.29
C ALA A 132 10.58 -4.28 -4.16
N PHE A 133 11.32 -4.32 -5.28
CA PHE A 133 12.75 -4.50 -5.23
C PHE A 133 13.43 -3.37 -4.44
N ALA A 134 13.15 -2.13 -4.76
CA ALA A 134 13.81 -0.98 -4.14
C ALA A 134 13.65 -0.99 -2.61
N LEU A 135 12.43 -1.17 -2.12
CA LEU A 135 12.12 -1.18 -0.70
C LEU A 135 12.72 -2.39 0.02
N CYS A 136 12.61 -3.58 -0.55
CA CYS A 136 13.18 -4.80 0.02
C CYS A 136 14.72 -4.75 0.04
N PHE A 137 15.33 -4.36 -1.07
CA PHE A 137 16.79 -4.27 -1.20
C PHE A 137 17.39 -3.23 -0.26
N LYS A 138 16.81 -2.02 -0.17
CA LYS A 138 17.25 -0.98 0.76
C LYS A 138 17.24 -1.46 2.21
N THR A 139 16.27 -2.28 2.57
CA THR A 139 16.13 -2.85 3.92
C THR A 139 16.85 -4.18 4.12
N GLY A 140 17.69 -4.61 3.15
CA GLY A 140 18.50 -5.82 3.25
C GLY A 140 17.68 -7.11 3.17
N ASN A 141 16.49 -7.08 2.57
CA ASN A 141 15.65 -8.23 2.34
C ASN A 141 15.85 -8.79 0.92
N VAL A 142 15.64 -10.08 0.79
CA VAL A 142 15.44 -10.76 -0.50
C VAL A 142 13.96 -10.73 -0.83
N VAL A 143 13.60 -10.55 -2.11
CA VAL A 143 12.21 -10.55 -2.55
C VAL A 143 11.93 -11.65 -3.57
N ILE A 144 10.85 -12.42 -3.35
CA ILE A 144 10.29 -13.37 -4.32
C ILE A 144 8.96 -12.81 -4.79
N LEU A 145 8.87 -12.56 -6.09
CA LEU A 145 7.73 -11.93 -6.74
C LEU A 145 6.84 -12.99 -7.41
N LYS A 146 5.54 -12.89 -7.25
CA LYS A 146 4.52 -13.66 -7.96
C LYS A 146 3.53 -12.69 -8.59
N GLY A 147 3.80 -12.30 -9.83
CA GLY A 147 2.89 -11.48 -10.63
C GLY A 147 1.71 -12.27 -11.19
N GLY A 148 0.67 -11.56 -11.64
CA GLY A 148 -0.40 -12.12 -12.45
C GLY A 148 0.04 -12.39 -13.87
N SER A 149 -0.76 -13.20 -14.61
CA SER A 149 -0.53 -13.50 -16.03
C SER A 149 -0.58 -12.27 -16.94
N ASP A 150 -1.29 -11.23 -16.49
CA ASP A 150 -1.53 -10.03 -17.31
C ASP A 150 -0.29 -9.17 -17.54
N ALA A 151 0.77 -9.32 -16.72
CA ALA A 151 1.97 -8.48 -16.75
C ALA A 151 3.26 -9.31 -16.77
N ILE A 152 3.22 -10.58 -17.16
CA ILE A 152 4.36 -11.48 -16.99
C ILE A 152 5.57 -11.04 -17.81
N HIS A 153 5.39 -10.63 -19.06
CA HIS A 153 6.50 -10.20 -19.93
C HIS A 153 7.15 -8.91 -19.42
N SER A 154 6.33 -7.97 -18.94
CA SER A 154 6.81 -6.75 -18.31
C SER A 154 7.60 -7.03 -17.03
N ASN A 155 7.08 -7.89 -16.17
CA ASN A 155 7.72 -8.27 -14.92
C ASN A 155 9.05 -8.98 -15.16
N GLU A 156 9.11 -9.92 -16.11
CA GLU A 156 10.35 -10.61 -16.50
C GLU A 156 11.40 -9.63 -17.04
N ALA A 157 11.01 -8.69 -17.90
CA ALA A 157 11.92 -7.68 -18.43
C ALA A 157 12.49 -6.78 -17.34
N ILE A 158 11.67 -6.33 -16.39
CA ILE A 158 12.11 -5.49 -15.26
C ILE A 158 13.04 -6.28 -14.33
N VAL A 159 12.67 -7.53 -13.97
CA VAL A 159 13.50 -8.37 -13.09
C VAL A 159 14.85 -8.68 -13.75
N ASN A 160 14.87 -8.98 -15.05
CA ASN A 160 16.13 -9.21 -15.77
C ASN A 160 17.02 -7.97 -15.79
N CYS A 161 16.45 -6.77 -16.04
CA CYS A 161 17.15 -5.50 -15.98
C CYS A 161 17.78 -5.28 -14.59
N ILE A 162 17.07 -5.57 -13.50
CA ILE A 162 17.56 -5.48 -12.14
C ILE A 162 18.68 -6.50 -11.87
N ARG A 163 18.46 -7.77 -12.20
CA ARG A 163 19.45 -8.85 -11.96
C ARG A 163 20.75 -8.64 -12.70
N GLU A 164 20.70 -8.16 -13.94
CA GLU A 164 21.91 -7.80 -14.69
C GLU A 164 22.66 -6.64 -14.05
N THR A 165 21.95 -5.65 -13.50
CA THR A 165 22.60 -4.56 -12.75
C THR A 165 23.25 -5.09 -11.48
N LEU A 166 22.58 -5.97 -10.72
CA LEU A 166 23.16 -6.59 -9.52
C LEU A 166 24.49 -7.29 -9.85
N LYS A 167 24.54 -8.08 -10.95
CA LYS A 167 25.78 -8.73 -11.43
C LYS A 167 26.88 -7.75 -11.78
N GLU A 168 26.55 -6.66 -12.49
CA GLU A 168 27.52 -5.62 -12.87
C GLU A 168 28.16 -4.94 -11.64
N TYR A 169 27.46 -4.94 -10.51
CA TYR A 169 27.90 -4.36 -9.25
C TYR A 169 28.39 -5.41 -8.23
N ASP A 170 28.68 -6.63 -8.67
CA ASP A 170 29.14 -7.74 -7.81
C ASP A 170 28.22 -7.96 -6.60
N VAL A 171 26.88 -7.96 -6.80
CA VAL A 171 25.86 -8.24 -5.81
C VAL A 171 25.05 -9.45 -6.25
N GLU A 172 24.67 -10.30 -5.28
CA GLU A 172 23.91 -11.54 -5.51
C GLU A 172 22.60 -11.27 -6.27
N GLU A 173 22.50 -11.80 -7.48
CA GLU A 173 21.35 -11.58 -8.37
C GLU A 173 20.03 -12.15 -7.81
N ASN A 174 20.12 -13.15 -6.92
CA ASN A 174 18.95 -13.75 -6.29
C ASN A 174 18.36 -12.89 -5.16
N ALA A 175 18.85 -11.67 -4.96
CA ALA A 175 18.20 -10.65 -4.14
C ALA A 175 16.78 -10.34 -4.64
N ILE A 176 16.52 -10.56 -5.93
CA ILE A 176 15.19 -10.50 -6.53
C ILE A 176 14.94 -11.75 -7.37
N GLN A 177 13.78 -12.36 -7.20
CA GLN A 177 13.36 -13.52 -7.97
C GLN A 177 11.89 -13.38 -8.41
N LEU A 178 11.56 -13.93 -9.57
CA LEU A 178 10.21 -13.95 -10.12
C LEU A 178 9.75 -15.40 -10.35
N ILE A 179 8.57 -15.73 -9.88
CA ILE A 179 7.87 -16.96 -10.20
C ILE A 179 7.25 -16.75 -11.59
N SER A 180 7.80 -17.40 -12.62
CA SER A 180 7.35 -17.28 -14.00
C SER A 180 6.05 -18.04 -14.28
N ASP A 181 5.79 -19.12 -13.56
CA ASP A 181 4.50 -19.81 -13.64
C ASP A 181 3.38 -18.99 -13.01
N THR A 182 2.46 -18.53 -13.84
CA THR A 182 1.35 -17.66 -13.43
C THR A 182 0.12 -18.41 -12.93
N SER A 183 0.15 -19.75 -12.88
CA SER A 183 -0.97 -20.59 -12.44
C SER A 183 -1.42 -20.30 -11.01
N ARG A 184 -2.69 -20.59 -10.72
CA ARG A 184 -3.25 -20.47 -9.36
C ARG A 184 -2.70 -21.55 -8.42
N GLU A 185 -2.39 -22.71 -8.97
CA GLU A 185 -1.78 -23.84 -8.26
C GLU A 185 -0.42 -23.44 -7.70
N THR A 186 0.43 -22.85 -8.53
CA THR A 186 1.75 -22.35 -8.10
C THR A 186 1.62 -21.21 -7.09
N ALA A 187 0.62 -20.31 -7.21
CA ALA A 187 0.35 -19.29 -6.21
C ALA A 187 -0.05 -19.94 -4.87
N ALA A 188 -0.90 -20.97 -4.87
CA ALA A 188 -1.30 -21.69 -3.67
C ALA A 188 -0.14 -22.45 -3.01
N GLU A 189 0.78 -23.02 -3.78
CA GLU A 189 2.01 -23.62 -3.26
C GLU A 189 2.95 -22.55 -2.69
N PHE A 190 3.12 -21.41 -3.36
CA PHE A 190 3.94 -20.30 -2.89
C PHE A 190 3.48 -19.79 -1.52
N MET A 191 2.18 -19.67 -1.29
CA MET A 191 1.61 -19.26 0.00
C MET A 191 1.91 -20.24 1.15
N LYS A 192 2.49 -21.42 0.86
CA LYS A 192 2.86 -22.45 1.85
C LYS A 192 4.36 -22.63 2.02
N MET A 193 5.18 -21.77 1.41
CA MET A 193 6.65 -21.85 1.46
C MET A 193 7.24 -21.26 2.76
N ASN A 194 6.61 -21.48 3.90
CA ASN A 194 7.03 -20.95 5.21
C ASN A 194 8.43 -21.41 5.68
N GLN A 195 9.01 -22.43 5.05
CA GLN A 195 10.41 -22.82 5.28
C GLN A 195 11.42 -21.86 4.58
N TYR A 196 10.99 -21.07 3.61
CA TYR A 196 11.84 -20.17 2.83
C TYR A 196 11.44 -18.71 2.94
N VAL A 197 10.14 -18.42 3.06
CA VAL A 197 9.57 -17.09 3.04
C VAL A 197 9.10 -16.71 4.43
N ASP A 198 9.57 -15.58 4.94
CA ASP A 198 9.29 -15.12 6.30
C ASP A 198 7.98 -14.34 6.40
N VAL A 199 7.60 -13.63 5.32
CA VAL A 199 6.37 -12.85 5.26
C VAL A 199 5.84 -12.74 3.83
N LEU A 200 4.51 -12.72 3.66
CA LEU A 200 3.83 -12.41 2.39
C LEU A 200 3.14 -11.06 2.44
N ILE A 201 3.19 -10.35 1.31
CA ILE A 201 2.49 -9.08 1.11
C ILE A 201 1.64 -9.19 -0.17
N PRO A 202 0.30 -9.30 -0.06
CA PRO A 202 -0.57 -9.26 -1.22
C PRO A 202 -0.76 -7.81 -1.72
N ARG A 203 -0.75 -7.62 -3.05
CA ARG A 203 -0.98 -6.33 -3.73
C ARG A 203 -1.97 -6.50 -4.89
N GLY A 204 -3.24 -6.27 -4.65
CA GLY A 204 -4.28 -6.47 -5.65
C GLY A 204 -5.67 -6.13 -5.15
N GLY A 205 -6.68 -6.64 -5.84
CA GLY A 205 -8.07 -6.48 -5.43
C GLY A 205 -8.44 -7.31 -4.19
N ARG A 206 -9.59 -6.98 -3.60
CA ARG A 206 -10.12 -7.63 -2.39
C ARG A 206 -10.12 -9.16 -2.45
N GLY A 207 -10.39 -9.74 -3.64
CA GLY A 207 -10.40 -11.19 -3.82
C GLY A 207 -9.03 -11.83 -3.63
N LEU A 208 -7.97 -11.23 -4.19
CA LEU A 208 -6.60 -11.70 -3.99
C LEU A 208 -6.17 -11.57 -2.53
N ILE A 209 -6.39 -10.40 -1.93
CA ILE A 209 -6.01 -10.16 -0.52
C ILE A 209 -6.67 -11.19 0.38
N LYS A 210 -7.98 -11.38 0.25
CA LYS A 210 -8.74 -12.38 1.02
C LYS A 210 -8.19 -13.80 0.83
N ALA A 211 -7.93 -14.20 -0.42
CA ALA A 211 -7.39 -15.54 -0.71
C ALA A 211 -6.02 -15.76 -0.06
N VAL A 212 -5.13 -14.75 -0.10
CA VAL A 212 -3.81 -14.86 0.53
C VAL A 212 -3.93 -14.94 2.05
N VAL A 213 -4.76 -14.10 2.67
CA VAL A 213 -4.96 -14.11 4.13
C VAL A 213 -5.55 -15.43 4.63
N GLU A 214 -6.52 -16.01 3.89
CA GLU A 214 -7.19 -17.25 4.29
C GLU A 214 -6.37 -18.53 4.01
N GLN A 215 -5.51 -18.53 2.99
CA GLN A 215 -4.84 -19.76 2.51
C GLN A 215 -3.36 -19.85 2.86
N SER A 216 -2.74 -18.73 3.23
CA SER A 216 -1.31 -18.71 3.53
C SER A 216 -0.99 -19.36 4.87
N THR A 217 0.09 -20.16 4.88
CA THR A 217 0.74 -20.61 6.12
C THR A 217 1.90 -19.70 6.52
N ILE A 218 2.29 -18.78 5.64
CA ILE A 218 3.28 -17.73 5.89
C ILE A 218 2.56 -16.55 6.53
N PRO A 219 3.14 -15.86 7.54
CA PRO A 219 2.58 -14.62 8.05
C PRO A 219 2.32 -13.61 6.93
N VAL A 220 1.16 -12.96 6.96
CA VAL A 220 0.74 -12.01 5.91
C VAL A 220 0.71 -10.60 6.50
N ILE A 221 1.35 -9.65 5.81
CA ILE A 221 1.10 -8.23 6.04
C ILE A 221 0.03 -7.81 5.03
N GLU A 222 -1.18 -7.63 5.52
CA GLU A 222 -2.35 -7.35 4.70
C GLU A 222 -2.33 -5.90 4.22
N THR A 223 -2.50 -5.68 2.91
CA THR A 223 -2.83 -4.36 2.38
C THR A 223 -4.35 -4.20 2.34
N GLY A 224 -4.84 -3.02 2.78
CA GLY A 224 -6.27 -2.79 2.92
C GLY A 224 -6.96 -2.39 1.61
N THR A 225 -8.25 -2.70 1.51
CA THR A 225 -9.20 -2.00 0.64
C THR A 225 -9.63 -0.70 1.32
N GLY A 226 -10.09 0.30 0.57
CA GLY A 226 -10.35 1.63 1.12
C GLY A 226 -11.81 2.07 0.99
N ASN A 227 -12.67 1.75 1.95
CA ASN A 227 -13.95 2.44 2.11
C ASN A 227 -13.76 3.63 3.06
N CYS A 228 -13.21 4.73 2.52
CA CYS A 228 -12.85 5.91 3.31
C CYS A 228 -14.04 6.85 3.47
N HIS A 229 -14.23 7.38 4.68
CA HIS A 229 -15.33 8.30 5.00
C HIS A 229 -14.81 9.71 5.27
N ILE A 230 -15.64 10.70 4.94
CA ILE A 230 -15.48 12.09 5.40
C ILE A 230 -16.75 12.50 6.12
N TYR A 231 -16.63 12.86 7.40
CA TYR A 231 -17.71 13.43 8.18
C TYR A 231 -17.62 14.95 8.21
N VAL A 232 -18.70 15.62 7.85
CA VAL A 232 -18.84 17.07 7.94
C VAL A 232 -19.68 17.40 9.17
N ASP A 233 -19.02 17.96 10.17
CA ASP A 233 -19.59 18.30 11.48
C ASP A 233 -20.43 19.58 11.43
N GLU A 234 -21.23 19.82 12.48
CA GLU A 234 -22.11 21.02 12.60
C GLU A 234 -21.36 22.35 12.54
N THR A 235 -20.07 22.35 12.98
CA THR A 235 -19.24 23.57 13.02
C THR A 235 -18.30 23.70 11.83
N ALA A 236 -18.44 22.84 10.82
CA ALA A 236 -17.53 22.81 9.68
C ALA A 236 -17.56 24.10 8.86
N ASP A 237 -16.40 24.50 8.33
CA ASP A 237 -16.35 25.40 7.19
C ASP A 237 -16.83 24.64 5.94
N LEU A 238 -17.99 25.04 5.40
CA LEU A 238 -18.65 24.32 4.30
C LEU A 238 -17.91 24.41 2.98
N GLN A 239 -17.18 25.51 2.74
CA GLN A 239 -16.37 25.65 1.54
C GLN A 239 -15.18 24.71 1.59
N MET A 240 -14.46 24.69 2.72
CA MET A 240 -13.37 23.75 2.98
C MET A 240 -13.84 22.28 2.88
N ALA A 241 -15.01 21.97 3.45
CA ALA A 241 -15.60 20.63 3.38
C ALA A 241 -15.86 20.21 1.92
N ALA A 242 -16.48 21.09 1.12
CA ALA A 242 -16.73 20.82 -0.29
C ALA A 242 -15.42 20.61 -1.08
N ASP A 243 -14.39 21.42 -0.85
CA ASP A 243 -13.10 21.32 -1.51
C ASP A 243 -12.37 20.01 -1.17
N ILE A 244 -12.37 19.64 0.11
CA ILE A 244 -11.77 18.37 0.60
C ILE A 244 -12.50 17.17 -0.01
N ILE A 245 -13.84 17.14 0.02
CA ILE A 245 -14.62 16.04 -0.56
C ILE A 245 -14.41 15.93 -2.07
N MET A 246 -14.42 17.05 -2.78
CA MET A 246 -14.12 17.07 -4.22
C MET A 246 -12.74 16.51 -4.53
N ASN A 247 -11.72 16.94 -3.79
CA ASN A 247 -10.36 16.39 -3.94
C ASN A 247 -10.34 14.89 -3.62
N ALA A 248 -10.87 14.49 -2.47
CA ALA A 248 -10.84 13.12 -2.00
C ALA A 248 -11.57 12.15 -2.94
N LYS A 249 -12.65 12.59 -3.60
CA LYS A 249 -13.40 11.73 -4.52
C LYS A 249 -12.92 11.80 -5.96
N THR A 250 -12.53 12.98 -6.48
CA THR A 250 -12.39 13.16 -7.93
C THR A 250 -10.96 13.29 -8.44
N GLN A 251 -9.95 13.46 -7.57
CA GLN A 251 -8.56 13.53 -7.99
C GLN A 251 -8.10 12.20 -8.63
N ARG A 252 -8.47 11.07 -8.02
CA ARG A 252 -8.20 9.73 -8.53
C ARG A 252 -9.14 8.73 -7.85
N VAL A 253 -10.13 8.22 -8.57
CA VAL A 253 -11.17 7.35 -8.01
C VAL A 253 -10.70 5.91 -7.73
N GLY A 254 -9.79 5.38 -8.55
CA GLY A 254 -9.37 3.98 -8.50
C GLY A 254 -8.25 3.68 -7.49
N VAL A 255 -8.25 4.31 -6.31
CA VAL A 255 -7.24 4.13 -5.24
C VAL A 255 -7.91 4.00 -3.87
N CYS A 256 -7.27 3.26 -2.99
CA CYS A 256 -7.83 2.86 -1.70
C CYS A 256 -8.04 4.02 -0.70
N ASN A 257 -7.38 5.17 -0.88
CA ASN A 257 -7.54 6.36 -0.05
C ASN A 257 -8.52 7.40 -0.63
N ALA A 258 -9.22 7.07 -1.74
CA ALA A 258 -10.30 7.90 -2.26
C ALA A 258 -11.51 7.85 -1.32
N CYS A 259 -12.24 8.97 -1.22
CA CYS A 259 -13.48 9.01 -0.44
C CYS A 259 -14.57 8.19 -1.14
N GLU A 260 -15.21 7.29 -0.40
CA GLU A 260 -16.30 6.45 -0.89
C GLU A 260 -17.63 6.75 -0.19
N SER A 261 -17.57 7.38 1.00
CA SER A 261 -18.75 7.73 1.79
C SER A 261 -18.60 9.10 2.45
N VAL A 262 -19.66 9.90 2.42
CA VAL A 262 -19.73 11.20 3.11
C VAL A 262 -20.86 11.16 4.12
N LEU A 263 -20.55 11.53 5.36
CA LEU A 263 -21.53 11.75 6.42
C LEU A 263 -21.68 13.25 6.65
N VAL A 264 -22.91 13.73 6.75
CA VAL A 264 -23.19 15.16 6.92
C VAL A 264 -24.06 15.38 8.15
N HIS A 265 -23.62 16.26 9.06
CA HIS A 265 -24.44 16.61 10.21
C HIS A 265 -25.75 17.25 9.74
N LYS A 266 -26.88 16.89 10.41
CA LYS A 266 -28.22 17.35 10.04
C LYS A 266 -28.36 18.86 9.95
N ASP A 267 -27.63 19.61 10.79
CA ASP A 267 -27.77 21.07 10.89
C ASP A 267 -27.05 21.83 9.76
N VAL A 268 -26.17 21.17 9.01
CA VAL A 268 -25.44 21.76 7.85
C VAL A 268 -25.84 21.17 6.51
N LYS A 269 -26.68 20.12 6.50
CA LYS A 269 -27.08 19.41 5.28
C LYS A 269 -27.72 20.31 4.24
N ASP A 270 -28.63 21.20 4.66
CA ASP A 270 -29.41 22.07 3.75
C ASP A 270 -28.51 23.10 3.05
N ALA A 271 -27.45 23.55 3.71
CA ALA A 271 -26.49 24.50 3.14
C ALA A 271 -25.42 23.81 2.28
N LEU A 272 -24.96 22.61 2.69
CA LEU A 272 -23.84 21.91 2.04
C LEU A 272 -24.29 21.07 0.84
N LEU A 273 -25.31 20.21 1.02
CA LEU A 273 -25.63 19.15 0.06
C LEU A 273 -25.99 19.65 -1.35
N PRO A 274 -26.80 20.72 -1.52
CA PRO A 274 -27.12 21.21 -2.87
C PRO A 274 -25.89 21.73 -3.61
N VAL A 275 -24.97 22.41 -2.92
CA VAL A 275 -23.74 22.97 -3.48
C VAL A 275 -22.74 21.85 -3.82
N LEU A 276 -22.53 20.93 -2.89
CA LEU A 276 -21.62 19.79 -3.08
C LEU A 276 -22.11 18.88 -4.23
N ALA A 277 -23.40 18.56 -4.25
CA ALA A 277 -23.99 17.72 -5.27
C ALA A 277 -23.79 18.28 -6.68
N LYS A 278 -24.01 19.58 -6.88
CA LYS A 278 -23.76 20.25 -8.16
C LYS A 278 -22.32 20.06 -8.61
N ARG A 279 -21.34 20.29 -7.74
CA ARG A 279 -19.90 20.15 -8.04
C ARG A 279 -19.53 18.69 -8.39
N LEU A 280 -20.07 17.71 -7.65
CA LEU A 280 -19.84 16.29 -7.89
C LEU A 280 -20.45 15.84 -9.24
N GLN A 281 -21.65 16.30 -9.56
CA GLN A 281 -22.34 16.00 -10.81
C GLN A 281 -21.63 16.60 -12.04
N GLU A 282 -21.00 17.76 -11.92
CA GLU A 282 -20.13 18.34 -12.96
C GLU A 282 -18.93 17.43 -13.28
N LYS A 283 -18.55 16.56 -12.34
CA LYS A 283 -17.53 15.50 -12.51
C LYS A 283 -18.13 14.12 -12.80
N HIS A 284 -19.43 14.06 -13.12
CA HIS A 284 -20.17 12.82 -13.40
C HIS A 284 -20.19 11.82 -12.25
N VAL A 285 -20.10 12.27 -10.99
CA VAL A 285 -20.19 11.40 -9.82
C VAL A 285 -21.67 11.05 -9.57
N GLU A 286 -22.00 9.76 -9.59
CA GLU A 286 -23.28 9.22 -9.12
C GLU A 286 -23.34 9.32 -7.59
N ILE A 287 -24.41 9.91 -7.06
CA ILE A 287 -24.59 10.05 -5.62
C ILE A 287 -25.67 9.07 -5.15
N ARG A 288 -25.32 8.20 -4.20
CA ARG A 288 -26.23 7.28 -3.52
C ARG A 288 -26.52 7.80 -2.14
N ALA A 289 -27.75 8.20 -1.88
CA ALA A 289 -28.13 9.00 -0.73
C ALA A 289 -29.15 8.28 0.16
N ASP A 290 -29.05 8.49 1.50
CA ASP A 290 -30.15 8.16 2.40
C ASP A 290 -31.35 9.07 2.15
N GLN A 291 -32.49 8.81 2.77
CA GLN A 291 -33.71 9.56 2.52
C GLN A 291 -33.52 11.07 2.75
N ALA A 292 -32.85 11.46 3.83
CA ALA A 292 -32.67 12.87 4.18
C ALA A 292 -31.73 13.65 3.23
N ALA A 293 -30.71 12.98 2.68
CA ALA A 293 -29.85 13.56 1.65
C ALA A 293 -30.50 13.50 0.27
N TYR A 294 -31.24 12.43 -0.05
CA TYR A 294 -31.93 12.25 -1.32
C TYR A 294 -32.89 13.42 -1.64
N GLU A 295 -33.61 13.89 -0.63
CA GLU A 295 -34.57 15.01 -0.77
C GLU A 295 -33.87 16.33 -1.16
N LEU A 296 -32.58 16.47 -0.88
CA LEU A 296 -31.78 17.68 -1.14
C LEU A 296 -30.90 17.59 -2.39
N ILE A 297 -30.75 16.40 -2.97
CA ILE A 297 -29.82 16.15 -4.09
C ILE A 297 -30.60 15.73 -5.34
N PRO A 298 -30.89 16.64 -6.27
CA PRO A 298 -31.55 16.29 -7.53
C PRO A 298 -30.74 15.24 -8.31
N GLY A 299 -31.40 14.16 -8.73
CA GLY A 299 -30.78 13.09 -9.51
C GLY A 299 -29.96 12.07 -8.69
N ALA A 300 -30.00 12.14 -7.38
CA ALA A 300 -29.43 11.08 -6.54
C ALA A 300 -30.18 9.74 -6.70
N VAL A 301 -29.52 8.66 -6.38
CA VAL A 301 -30.09 7.31 -6.27
C VAL A 301 -30.28 6.97 -4.79
N HIS A 302 -31.33 6.24 -4.44
CA HIS A 302 -31.47 5.76 -3.05
C HIS A 302 -30.35 4.79 -2.71
N ALA A 303 -29.66 5.05 -1.60
CA ALA A 303 -28.67 4.15 -1.06
C ALA A 303 -29.33 2.92 -0.42
N THR A 304 -28.66 1.79 -0.54
CA THR A 304 -28.98 0.55 0.16
C THR A 304 -28.01 0.31 1.33
N GLU A 305 -28.29 -0.65 2.19
CA GLU A 305 -27.37 -1.02 3.28
C GLU A 305 -25.97 -1.44 2.77
N GLU A 306 -25.90 -2.03 1.58
CA GLU A 306 -24.63 -2.45 0.96
C GLU A 306 -23.76 -1.28 0.54
N ASP A 307 -24.35 -0.13 0.21
CA ASP A 307 -23.64 1.05 -0.24
C ASP A 307 -22.74 1.65 0.83
N TRP A 308 -23.10 1.51 2.11
CA TRP A 308 -22.32 2.06 3.22
C TRP A 308 -20.97 1.38 3.42
N GLY A 309 -20.85 0.10 3.05
CA GLY A 309 -19.60 -0.69 3.20
C GLY A 309 -18.85 -0.94 1.89
N LYS A 310 -19.24 -0.26 0.80
CA LYS A 310 -18.74 -0.57 -0.53
C LYS A 310 -17.60 0.36 -0.95
N GLU A 311 -16.48 -0.24 -1.33
CA GLU A 311 -15.43 0.43 -2.09
C GLU A 311 -15.80 0.40 -3.57
N TYR A 312 -16.21 1.54 -4.13
CA TYR A 312 -16.69 1.64 -5.52
C TYR A 312 -15.54 1.64 -6.52
N LEU A 313 -14.43 2.32 -6.20
CA LEU A 313 -13.29 2.56 -7.11
C LEU A 313 -13.71 3.25 -8.42
N ASP A 314 -14.81 4.01 -8.38
CA ASP A 314 -15.45 4.65 -9.51
C ASP A 314 -16.03 6.01 -9.12
N TYR A 315 -16.57 6.74 -10.06
CA TYR A 315 -17.29 8.01 -9.84
C TYR A 315 -18.67 7.75 -9.19
N ILE A 316 -18.67 7.07 -8.05
CA ILE A 316 -19.85 6.79 -7.21
C ILE A 316 -19.51 7.17 -5.78
N LEU A 317 -20.42 7.84 -5.07
CA LEU A 317 -20.25 8.30 -3.70
C LEU A 317 -21.51 8.05 -2.88
N SER A 318 -21.39 7.41 -1.73
CA SER A 318 -22.51 7.32 -0.79
C SER A 318 -22.59 8.56 0.11
N VAL A 319 -23.80 9.03 0.42
CA VAL A 319 -24.05 10.22 1.27
C VAL A 319 -25.13 9.89 2.28
N LYS A 320 -24.84 10.14 3.56
CA LYS A 320 -25.78 9.93 4.65
C LYS A 320 -25.83 11.12 5.60
N VAL A 321 -27.03 11.48 6.07
CA VAL A 321 -27.22 12.47 7.11
C VAL A 321 -27.18 11.81 8.49
N VAL A 322 -26.44 12.42 9.43
CA VAL A 322 -26.30 11.96 10.81
C VAL A 322 -26.65 13.07 11.79
N SER A 323 -27.04 12.70 13.00
CA SER A 323 -27.52 13.64 14.02
C SER A 323 -26.44 14.17 14.96
N SER A 324 -25.27 13.49 15.01
CA SER A 324 -24.18 13.86 15.91
C SER A 324 -22.84 13.24 15.49
N VAL A 325 -21.75 13.66 16.10
CA VAL A 325 -20.42 13.08 15.92
C VAL A 325 -20.37 11.61 16.38
N GLU A 326 -21.13 11.25 17.45
CA GLU A 326 -21.22 9.87 17.93
C GLU A 326 -21.86 8.95 16.91
N GLU A 327 -22.94 9.39 16.26
CA GLU A 327 -23.58 8.62 15.19
C GLU A 327 -22.63 8.46 14.00
N ALA A 328 -21.90 9.52 13.64
CA ALA A 328 -20.91 9.45 12.58
C ALA A 328 -19.80 8.43 12.89
N ILE A 329 -19.23 8.47 14.10
CA ILE A 329 -18.19 7.53 14.56
C ILE A 329 -18.73 6.09 14.58
N ALA A 330 -19.94 5.88 15.09
CA ALA A 330 -20.56 4.56 15.12
C ALA A 330 -20.78 4.00 13.70
N HIS A 331 -21.24 4.83 12.77
CA HIS A 331 -21.40 4.47 11.36
C HIS A 331 -20.05 4.13 10.71
N ILE A 332 -19.06 5.00 10.87
CA ILE A 332 -17.72 4.79 10.32
C ILE A 332 -17.13 3.48 10.84
N ASN A 333 -17.11 3.26 12.14
CA ASN A 333 -16.54 2.05 12.75
C ASN A 333 -17.28 0.77 12.34
N LYS A 334 -18.56 0.86 11.94
CA LYS A 334 -19.35 -0.28 11.43
C LYS A 334 -18.99 -0.64 9.98
N TYR A 335 -18.76 0.36 9.13
CA TYR A 335 -18.70 0.15 7.68
C TYR A 335 -17.32 0.39 7.08
N ASN A 336 -16.39 1.03 7.80
CA ASN A 336 -15.05 1.31 7.30
C ASN A 336 -14.23 0.02 7.09
N THR A 337 -13.20 0.16 6.28
CA THR A 337 -12.15 -0.86 6.09
C THR A 337 -10.92 -0.59 6.95
N LYS A 338 -11.01 0.32 7.90
CA LYS A 338 -9.92 0.77 8.80
C LYS A 338 -8.76 1.43 8.08
N HIS A 339 -9.04 2.05 6.93
CA HIS A 339 -8.01 2.65 6.09
C HIS A 339 -7.76 4.12 6.44
N SER A 340 -8.63 5.03 6.00
CA SER A 340 -8.45 6.48 6.17
C SER A 340 -9.79 7.16 6.35
N GLU A 341 -9.93 7.90 7.44
CA GLU A 341 -11.16 8.56 7.81
C GLU A 341 -10.91 10.03 8.15
N ALA A 342 -11.84 10.92 7.83
CA ALA A 342 -11.68 12.35 8.09
C ALA A 342 -12.90 12.97 8.73
N ILE A 343 -12.67 13.96 9.59
CA ILE A 343 -13.67 14.89 10.09
C ILE A 343 -13.34 16.31 9.62
N ILE A 344 -14.37 17.05 9.20
CA ILE A 344 -14.27 18.49 8.93
C ILE A 344 -15.02 19.22 10.03
N THR A 345 -14.30 19.96 10.87
CA THR A 345 -14.88 20.60 12.06
C THR A 345 -14.04 21.78 12.53
N ASN A 346 -14.68 22.74 13.20
CA ASN A 346 -14.04 23.79 14.01
C ASN A 346 -14.22 23.53 15.51
N ASN A 347 -14.89 22.43 15.89
CA ASN A 347 -15.06 22.03 17.28
C ASN A 347 -13.86 21.17 17.73
N TYR A 348 -13.09 21.68 18.69
CA TYR A 348 -11.92 20.98 19.22
C TYR A 348 -12.30 19.64 19.88
N GLU A 349 -13.36 19.61 20.68
CA GLU A 349 -13.79 18.40 21.40
C GLU A 349 -14.23 17.31 20.43
N HIS A 350 -15.01 17.66 19.37
CA HIS A 350 -15.40 16.71 18.33
C HIS A 350 -14.18 16.18 17.55
N SER A 351 -13.19 17.03 17.28
CA SER A 351 -11.96 16.61 16.62
C SER A 351 -11.18 15.58 17.43
N GLN A 352 -11.00 15.84 18.75
CA GLN A 352 -10.29 14.90 19.63
C GLN A 352 -11.05 13.59 19.78
N LYS A 353 -12.37 13.65 20.00
CA LYS A 353 -13.22 12.46 20.08
C LYS A 353 -13.13 11.60 18.82
N PHE A 354 -13.18 12.22 17.65
CA PHE A 354 -13.06 11.53 16.36
C PHE A 354 -11.69 10.86 16.19
N LEU A 355 -10.60 11.56 16.53
CA LEU A 355 -9.24 11.02 16.47
C LEU A 355 -9.03 9.80 17.39
N GLU A 356 -9.67 9.79 18.56
CA GLU A 356 -9.53 8.72 19.54
C GLU A 356 -10.43 7.52 19.28
N GLU A 357 -11.68 7.76 18.84
CA GLU A 357 -12.70 6.71 18.77
C GLU A 357 -12.84 6.06 17.39
N VAL A 358 -12.32 6.67 16.32
CA VAL A 358 -12.36 6.07 14.97
C VAL A 358 -11.22 5.07 14.80
N ASP A 359 -11.57 3.81 14.56
CA ASP A 359 -10.60 2.73 14.33
C ASP A 359 -10.16 2.68 12.87
N ALA A 360 -9.15 3.49 12.51
CA ALA A 360 -8.55 3.51 11.19
C ALA A 360 -7.01 3.64 11.27
N ALA A 361 -6.33 3.34 10.16
CA ALA A 361 -4.87 3.47 10.04
C ALA A 361 -4.43 4.93 9.98
N ALA A 362 -5.25 5.79 9.37
CA ALA A 362 -5.05 7.24 9.33
C ALA A 362 -6.36 7.94 9.63
N VAL A 363 -6.34 8.89 10.57
CA VAL A 363 -7.51 9.70 10.97
C VAL A 363 -7.14 11.17 10.85
N TYR A 364 -7.96 11.93 10.12
CA TYR A 364 -7.67 13.30 9.73
C TYR A 364 -8.64 14.29 10.34
N VAL A 365 -8.14 15.46 10.66
CA VAL A 365 -8.95 16.65 10.94
C VAL A 365 -8.68 17.69 9.87
N ASN A 366 -9.71 18.14 9.15
CA ASN A 366 -9.64 19.18 8.13
C ASN A 366 -8.64 18.93 7.00
N ALA A 367 -8.51 17.66 6.56
CA ALA A 367 -7.64 17.29 5.46
C ALA A 367 -8.24 16.14 4.64
N SER A 368 -7.80 16.03 3.40
CA SER A 368 -8.24 14.98 2.48
C SER A 368 -7.64 13.63 2.84
N THR A 369 -8.44 12.55 2.73
CA THR A 369 -7.97 11.17 2.90
C THR A 369 -6.91 10.77 1.87
N ARG A 370 -6.78 11.53 0.75
CA ARG A 370 -5.78 11.32 -0.29
C ARG A 370 -4.33 11.48 0.21
N PHE A 371 -4.12 12.12 1.34
CA PHE A 371 -2.79 12.23 1.96
C PHE A 371 -2.30 10.93 2.61
N THR A 372 -3.10 9.87 2.71
CA THR A 372 -2.62 8.57 3.17
C THR A 372 -1.76 7.91 2.07
N ASP A 373 -0.52 8.33 1.99
CA ASP A 373 0.44 7.97 0.95
C ASP A 373 1.86 8.05 1.52
N GLY A 374 2.75 7.14 1.08
CA GLY A 374 4.11 7.08 1.61
C GLY A 374 4.93 8.34 1.33
N PHE A 375 4.76 8.98 0.18
CA PHE A 375 5.47 10.22 -0.15
C PHE A 375 4.96 11.39 0.71
N GLU A 376 3.65 11.52 0.83
CA GLU A 376 3.01 12.59 1.62
C GLU A 376 3.36 12.47 3.12
N PHE A 377 3.53 11.23 3.64
CA PHE A 377 3.95 10.98 5.01
C PHE A 377 5.47 11.09 5.23
N GLY A 378 6.25 11.35 4.17
CA GLY A 378 7.70 11.43 4.25
C GLY A 378 8.41 10.08 4.37
N PHE A 379 7.72 8.98 4.07
CA PHE A 379 8.31 7.63 4.06
C PHE A 379 8.94 7.25 2.71
N GLY A 380 8.83 8.12 1.71
CA GLY A 380 9.22 7.84 0.33
C GLY A 380 8.24 6.88 -0.35
N ALA A 381 8.75 5.94 -1.12
CA ALA A 381 7.91 4.91 -1.73
C ALA A 381 7.26 4.01 -0.67
N GLU A 382 6.13 3.42 -1.03
CA GLU A 382 5.42 2.46 -0.19
C GLU A 382 5.12 1.18 -0.94
N ILE A 383 5.06 0.06 -0.21
CA ILE A 383 4.61 -1.21 -0.77
C ILE A 383 3.09 -1.37 -0.68
N GLY A 384 2.42 -0.44 -0.04
CA GLY A 384 0.98 -0.35 0.16
C GLY A 384 0.60 0.14 1.53
N ILE A 385 -0.70 0.24 1.77
CA ILE A 385 -1.27 0.73 3.03
C ILE A 385 -1.90 -0.44 3.76
N SER A 386 -1.38 -0.76 4.94
CA SER A 386 -1.92 -1.82 5.78
C SER A 386 -3.00 -1.29 6.71
N THR A 387 -4.07 -2.05 6.85
CA THR A 387 -5.17 -1.75 7.78
C THR A 387 -5.18 -2.66 9.01
N GLN A 388 -4.27 -3.63 9.08
CA GLN A 388 -4.15 -4.53 10.23
C GLN A 388 -3.49 -3.85 11.42
N LYS A 389 -3.68 -4.41 12.63
CA LYS A 389 -3.09 -3.88 13.88
C LYS A 389 -1.78 -4.55 14.26
N LEU A 390 -1.52 -5.72 13.71
CA LEU A 390 -0.30 -6.48 13.99
C LEU A 390 0.79 -6.12 13.00
N HIS A 391 1.96 -5.73 13.49
CA HIS A 391 3.14 -5.27 12.77
C HIS A 391 2.93 -3.87 12.14
N ALA A 392 2.76 -3.76 10.79
CA ALA A 392 2.62 -2.47 10.11
C ALA A 392 1.16 -2.02 10.02
N ARG A 393 0.90 -0.74 10.22
CA ARG A 393 -0.41 -0.10 10.03
C ARG A 393 -0.21 1.27 9.35
N GLY A 394 -0.99 1.55 8.31
CA GLY A 394 -0.80 2.73 7.47
C GLY A 394 0.16 2.47 6.30
N PRO A 395 0.71 3.53 5.66
CA PRO A 395 1.66 3.40 4.55
C PRO A 395 2.91 2.62 4.96
N MET A 396 3.25 1.59 4.18
CA MET A 396 4.36 0.69 4.48
C MET A 396 5.63 1.08 3.72
N GLY A 397 6.43 1.97 4.29
CA GLY A 397 7.78 2.30 3.83
C GLY A 397 8.84 1.34 4.39
N LEU A 398 10.10 1.80 4.43
CA LEU A 398 11.26 0.99 4.83
C LEU A 398 11.14 0.38 6.23
N LEU A 399 10.61 1.13 7.20
CA LEU A 399 10.47 0.64 8.58
C LEU A 399 9.56 -0.59 8.68
N ALA A 400 8.51 -0.65 7.88
CA ALA A 400 7.56 -1.75 7.85
C ALA A 400 8.16 -3.06 7.33
N LEU A 401 9.26 -2.98 6.57
CA LEU A 401 9.99 -4.14 6.04
C LEU A 401 11.16 -4.60 6.94
N THR A 402 11.15 -4.15 8.20
CA THR A 402 12.14 -4.51 9.22
C THR A 402 11.46 -5.04 10.48
N THR A 403 12.24 -5.76 11.27
CA THR A 403 11.87 -6.14 12.63
C THR A 403 13.00 -5.79 13.60
N THR A 404 12.91 -6.18 14.85
CA THR A 404 13.95 -5.94 15.84
C THR A 404 14.46 -7.24 16.45
N LYS A 405 15.74 -7.27 16.83
CA LYS A 405 16.30 -8.30 17.70
C LYS A 405 16.95 -7.68 18.93
N TYR A 406 17.01 -8.42 20.01
CA TYR A 406 17.76 -8.00 21.18
C TYR A 406 19.26 -8.25 20.99
N ILE A 407 20.06 -7.24 21.36
CA ILE A 407 21.51 -7.36 21.52
C ILE A 407 21.84 -7.20 22.99
N ILE A 408 22.66 -8.13 23.52
CA ILE A 408 22.91 -8.22 24.96
C ILE A 408 24.41 -8.32 25.17
N TYR A 409 24.94 -7.40 25.97
CA TYR A 409 26.33 -7.43 26.40
C TYR A 409 26.39 -7.80 27.89
N GLY A 410 27.25 -8.75 28.21
CA GLY A 410 27.55 -9.22 29.56
C GLY A 410 29.05 -9.37 29.79
N ASN A 411 29.42 -9.67 31.01
CA ASN A 411 30.77 -9.99 31.42
C ASN A 411 30.81 -11.24 32.36
N GLY A 412 30.03 -12.25 32.00
CA GLY A 412 30.00 -13.53 32.74
C GLY A 412 28.81 -13.74 33.67
N GLN A 413 27.76 -12.91 33.56
CA GLN A 413 26.54 -13.10 34.34
C GLN A 413 25.92 -14.46 34.03
N VAL A 414 25.55 -15.19 35.09
CA VAL A 414 24.75 -16.43 35.03
C VAL A 414 23.39 -16.21 35.68
N ARG A 415 22.39 -16.93 35.21
CA ARG A 415 21.09 -16.94 35.88
C ARG A 415 21.17 -17.80 37.11
N PRO A 416 20.74 -17.29 38.31
CA PRO A 416 20.73 -18.06 39.54
C PRO A 416 19.80 -19.28 39.49
#